data_50cccb64bff5e781eb5aefe8bac85534
#
_entry.id   50cccb64bff5e781eb5aefe8bac85534
#
_cell.length_a   1.000
_cell.length_b   1.000
_cell.length_c   1.000
_cell.angle_alpha   90.00
_cell.angle_beta   90.00
_cell.angle_gamma   90.00
#
_symmetry.space_group_name_H-M   'P 1'
#
loop_
_entity.id
_entity.type
_entity.pdbx_description
1 polymer ?
#
loop_
_entity_poly.entity_id
_entity_poly.type
_entity_poly.pdbx_seq_one_letter_code
_entity_poly.pdbx_strand_id
1 'polypeptide(L)'
;MYCSGIDLGGTKIELVTLNENGEEVFRQRVPTPKDYLATLEAVAALVHASEIETGQISSIGIGIPGVVSSVTGRVKNSNAVWLNGQPMDKDLGAMLQREVRIANDANCFALSEAVDGGGAGKAVVFGVILGTGCGGGIAIHHKVHGGGNGIGGEWGHNPLPWMTPEEFNSTQCFCGNADCIETFVSGTGFVRDFRAHGGEAASGIEIVSLMAQGDPAAEAAFGRFIDRLARALAHMINALDPDVIVLGGGVSNIDLIYEYLPALLPKYVLGGECATPVVKNRHGASSGVRGAAWLWTPGEDTRLPSLAAG
;
A
#
# COMPACT_ATOMS: atom_id res chain seq x y z
N MET A 1 -10.68 16.86 -16.60
CA MET A 1 -11.44 15.59 -16.49
C MET A 1 -11.29 15.10 -15.07
N TYR A 2 -12.39 14.69 -14.44
CA TYR A 2 -12.37 14.18 -13.05
C TYR A 2 -11.89 12.74 -13.00
N CYS A 3 -11.22 12.36 -11.92
CA CYS A 3 -10.74 11.01 -11.67
C CYS A 3 -11.36 10.46 -10.38
N SER A 4 -12.11 9.38 -10.48
CA SER A 4 -12.69 8.69 -9.33
C SER A 4 -11.81 7.52 -8.93
N GLY A 5 -11.36 7.54 -7.68
CA GLY A 5 -10.66 6.42 -7.05
C GLY A 5 -11.59 5.67 -6.11
N ILE A 6 -11.46 4.37 -6.12
CA ILE A 6 -12.24 3.48 -5.24
C ILE A 6 -11.25 2.62 -4.44
N ASP A 7 -11.38 2.64 -3.12
CA ASP A 7 -10.74 1.69 -2.22
C ASP A 7 -11.76 0.62 -1.85
N LEU A 8 -11.60 -0.58 -2.42
CA LEU A 8 -12.47 -1.72 -2.20
C LEU A 8 -11.85 -2.63 -1.15
N GLY A 9 -12.16 -2.39 0.11
CA GLY A 9 -11.77 -3.25 1.22
C GLY A 9 -12.77 -4.38 1.50
N GLY A 10 -12.39 -5.32 2.34
CA GLY A 10 -13.25 -6.45 2.74
C GLY A 10 -14.49 -6.06 3.57
N THR A 11 -14.53 -4.84 4.13
CA THR A 11 -15.62 -4.37 5.02
C THR A 11 -16.29 -3.10 4.55
N LYS A 12 -15.59 -2.26 3.80
CA LYS A 12 -16.08 -0.98 3.27
C LYS A 12 -15.56 -0.76 1.85
N ILE A 13 -16.36 -0.09 1.05
CA ILE A 13 -15.99 0.51 -0.23
C ILE A 13 -16.00 2.02 -0.03
N GLU A 14 -14.93 2.69 -0.40
CA GLU A 14 -14.82 4.15 -0.36
C GLU A 14 -14.54 4.67 -1.76
N LEU A 15 -15.29 5.68 -2.19
CA LEU A 15 -15.04 6.41 -3.42
C LEU A 15 -14.67 7.85 -3.10
N VAL A 16 -13.62 8.34 -3.78
CA VAL A 16 -13.22 9.75 -3.81
C VAL A 16 -13.13 10.19 -5.25
N THR A 17 -13.68 11.35 -5.59
CA THR A 17 -13.51 11.97 -6.90
C THR A 17 -12.64 13.21 -6.77
N LEU A 18 -11.59 13.26 -7.58
CA LEU A 18 -10.64 14.35 -7.65
C LEU A 18 -10.89 15.18 -8.94
N ASN A 19 -10.80 16.50 -8.82
CA ASN A 19 -10.76 17.37 -9.98
C ASN A 19 -9.37 17.37 -10.64
N GLU A 20 -9.18 18.15 -11.68
CA GLU A 20 -7.93 18.26 -12.44
C GLU A 20 -6.74 18.81 -11.61
N ASN A 21 -7.01 19.48 -10.51
CA ASN A 21 -6.01 20.00 -9.58
C ASN A 21 -5.67 18.99 -8.45
N GLY A 22 -6.31 17.81 -8.43
CA GLY A 22 -6.19 16.84 -7.36
C GLY A 22 -6.98 17.18 -6.10
N GLU A 23 -7.89 18.14 -6.16
CA GLU A 23 -8.77 18.50 -5.05
C GLU A 23 -9.95 17.53 -4.97
N GLU A 24 -10.28 17.11 -3.75
CA GLU A 24 -11.42 16.23 -3.50
C GLU A 24 -12.73 17.00 -3.66
N VAL A 25 -13.57 16.57 -4.60
CA VAL A 25 -14.88 17.17 -4.91
C VAL A 25 -16.05 16.29 -4.51
N PHE A 26 -15.81 15.01 -4.25
CA PHE A 26 -16.82 14.08 -3.77
C PHE A 26 -16.17 12.96 -2.94
N ARG A 27 -16.86 12.52 -1.88
CA ARG A 27 -16.47 11.36 -1.08
C ARG A 27 -17.71 10.65 -0.56
N GLN A 28 -17.75 9.33 -0.73
CA GLN A 28 -18.78 8.49 -0.13
C GLN A 28 -18.23 7.13 0.27
N ARG A 29 -18.80 6.55 1.33
CA ARG A 29 -18.48 5.20 1.83
C ARG A 29 -19.74 4.37 1.98
N VAL A 30 -19.62 3.10 1.64
CA VAL A 30 -20.68 2.10 1.87
C VAL A 30 -20.06 0.81 2.44
N PRO A 31 -20.84 -0.02 3.16
CA PRO A 31 -20.41 -1.37 3.52
C PRO A 31 -20.11 -2.20 2.26
N THR A 32 -19.10 -3.09 2.33
CA THR A 32 -18.81 -4.02 1.23
C THR A 32 -19.77 -5.20 1.28
N PRO A 33 -20.56 -5.45 0.22
CA PRO A 33 -21.30 -6.69 0.08
C PRO A 33 -20.33 -7.88 -0.03
N LYS A 34 -20.73 -9.03 0.54
CA LYS A 34 -19.92 -10.27 0.47
C LYS A 34 -20.35 -11.18 -0.69
N ASP A 35 -20.73 -10.56 -1.79
CA ASP A 35 -21.15 -11.20 -3.02
C ASP A 35 -20.57 -10.41 -4.21
N TYR A 36 -20.17 -11.12 -5.25
CA TYR A 36 -19.48 -10.50 -6.39
C TYR A 36 -20.36 -9.48 -7.13
N LEU A 37 -21.57 -9.88 -7.54
CA LEU A 37 -22.46 -9.00 -8.30
C LEU A 37 -22.91 -7.80 -7.47
N ALA A 38 -23.31 -8.05 -6.21
CA ALA A 38 -23.69 -6.98 -5.31
C ALA A 38 -22.51 -6.00 -5.04
N THR A 39 -21.26 -6.47 -5.06
CA THR A 39 -20.08 -5.61 -4.97
C THR A 39 -19.95 -4.72 -6.21
N LEU A 40 -20.12 -5.27 -7.43
CA LEU A 40 -20.11 -4.47 -8.67
C LEU A 40 -21.22 -3.44 -8.69
N GLU A 41 -22.43 -3.80 -8.29
CA GLU A 41 -23.58 -2.90 -8.20
C GLU A 41 -23.31 -1.76 -7.21
N ALA A 42 -22.73 -2.06 -6.04
CA ALA A 42 -22.38 -1.04 -5.04
C ALA A 42 -21.32 -0.07 -5.57
N VAL A 43 -20.30 -0.58 -6.29
CA VAL A 43 -19.29 0.26 -6.96
C VAL A 43 -19.93 1.16 -8.02
N ALA A 44 -20.78 0.59 -8.89
CA ALA A 44 -21.46 1.35 -9.94
C ALA A 44 -22.39 2.42 -9.36
N ALA A 45 -23.10 2.12 -8.28
CA ALA A 45 -23.96 3.08 -7.60
C ALA A 45 -23.17 4.27 -7.03
N LEU A 46 -21.99 4.01 -6.41
CA LEU A 46 -21.10 5.08 -5.94
C LEU A 46 -20.60 5.96 -7.08
N VAL A 47 -20.20 5.37 -8.22
CA VAL A 47 -19.76 6.11 -9.40
C VAL A 47 -20.88 7.00 -9.91
N HIS A 48 -22.08 6.47 -10.09
CA HIS A 48 -23.23 7.26 -10.55
C HIS A 48 -23.62 8.37 -9.57
N ALA A 49 -23.55 8.12 -8.26
CA ALA A 49 -23.79 9.16 -7.26
C ALA A 49 -22.79 10.30 -7.37
N SER A 50 -21.51 9.99 -7.55
CA SER A 50 -20.47 11.00 -7.78
C SER A 50 -20.70 11.81 -9.06
N GLU A 51 -21.10 11.17 -10.16
CA GLU A 51 -21.32 11.82 -11.44
C GLU A 51 -22.56 12.72 -11.42
N ILE A 52 -23.61 12.32 -10.70
CA ILE A 52 -24.79 13.17 -10.48
C ILE A 52 -24.41 14.42 -9.68
N GLU A 53 -23.67 14.24 -8.57
CA GLU A 53 -23.30 15.35 -7.68
C GLU A 53 -22.34 16.33 -8.36
N THR A 54 -21.36 15.81 -9.09
CA THR A 54 -20.32 16.64 -9.74
C THR A 54 -20.72 17.16 -11.11
N GLY A 55 -21.75 16.59 -11.73
CA GLY A 55 -22.15 16.88 -13.10
C GLY A 55 -21.11 16.47 -14.16
N GLN A 56 -20.16 15.62 -13.80
CA GLN A 56 -19.01 15.23 -14.63
C GLN A 56 -18.86 13.71 -14.71
N ILE A 57 -18.58 13.21 -15.90
CA ILE A 57 -18.12 11.82 -16.09
C ILE A 57 -16.65 11.75 -15.69
N SER A 58 -16.29 10.74 -14.86
CA SER A 58 -14.92 10.55 -14.36
C SER A 58 -14.28 9.28 -14.92
N SER A 59 -12.93 9.25 -15.00
CA SER A 59 -12.17 8.01 -15.14
C SER A 59 -12.25 7.21 -13.84
N ILE A 60 -12.19 5.86 -13.93
CA ILE A 60 -12.38 4.98 -12.77
C ILE A 60 -11.12 4.15 -12.51
N GLY A 61 -10.54 4.34 -11.34
CA GLY A 61 -9.49 3.48 -10.81
C GLY A 61 -9.92 2.82 -9.51
N ILE A 62 -9.49 1.58 -9.29
CA ILE A 62 -9.89 0.79 -8.12
C ILE A 62 -8.65 0.17 -7.46
N GLY A 63 -8.47 0.41 -6.17
CA GLY A 63 -7.57 -0.32 -5.31
C GLY A 63 -8.27 -1.52 -4.69
N ILE A 64 -7.66 -2.70 -4.79
CA ILE A 64 -8.17 -3.92 -4.17
C ILE A 64 -7.10 -4.60 -3.32
N PRO A 65 -7.48 -5.34 -2.27
CA PRO A 65 -6.54 -6.19 -1.53
C PRO A 65 -6.29 -7.48 -2.33
N GLY A 66 -5.45 -7.40 -3.33
CA GLY A 66 -5.15 -8.44 -4.31
C GLY A 66 -4.68 -7.84 -5.62
N VAL A 67 -4.59 -8.64 -6.68
CA VAL A 67 -4.13 -8.19 -8.00
C VAL A 67 -4.93 -8.83 -9.11
N VAL A 68 -4.97 -8.19 -10.29
CA VAL A 68 -5.44 -8.81 -11.52
C VAL A 68 -4.27 -9.56 -12.15
N SER A 69 -4.43 -10.85 -12.38
CA SER A 69 -3.41 -11.71 -13.00
C SER A 69 -3.17 -11.28 -14.44
N SER A 70 -1.92 -11.01 -14.80
CA SER A 70 -1.52 -10.74 -16.18
C SER A 70 -1.68 -11.97 -17.12
N VAL A 71 -1.78 -13.18 -16.54
CA VAL A 71 -1.93 -14.43 -17.31
C VAL A 71 -3.39 -14.74 -17.59
N THR A 72 -4.28 -14.55 -16.59
CA THR A 72 -5.69 -14.97 -16.70
C THR A 72 -6.66 -13.81 -16.83
N GLY A 73 -6.24 -12.56 -16.59
CA GLY A 73 -7.12 -11.39 -16.52
C GLY A 73 -8.12 -11.45 -15.35
N ARG A 74 -7.86 -12.26 -14.33
CA ARG A 74 -8.78 -12.46 -13.20
C ARG A 74 -8.13 -12.05 -11.89
N VAL A 75 -8.94 -11.59 -10.94
CA VAL A 75 -8.48 -11.26 -9.59
C VAL A 75 -7.89 -12.50 -8.92
N LYS A 76 -6.76 -12.33 -8.24
CA LYS A 76 -6.10 -13.35 -7.40
C LYS A 76 -5.56 -12.74 -6.11
N ASN A 77 -5.30 -13.59 -5.11
CA ASN A 77 -4.71 -13.22 -3.82
C ASN A 77 -5.51 -12.16 -3.02
N SER A 78 -6.82 -12.04 -3.31
CA SER A 78 -7.67 -11.14 -2.55
C SER A 78 -8.15 -11.79 -1.26
N ASN A 79 -8.08 -11.05 -0.14
CA ASN A 79 -8.72 -11.44 1.12
C ASN A 79 -10.25 -11.23 1.07
N ALA A 80 -10.77 -10.42 0.13
CA ALA A 80 -12.16 -10.39 -0.29
C ALA A 80 -12.40 -11.58 -1.24
N VAL A 81 -12.55 -12.77 -0.65
CA VAL A 81 -12.47 -14.06 -1.36
C VAL A 81 -13.45 -14.23 -2.52
N TRP A 82 -14.61 -13.53 -2.49
CA TRP A 82 -15.60 -13.54 -3.57
C TRP A 82 -15.16 -12.84 -4.85
N LEU A 83 -14.07 -12.06 -4.80
CA LEU A 83 -13.47 -11.43 -5.97
C LEU A 83 -12.51 -12.39 -6.72
N ASN A 84 -11.94 -13.39 -6.02
CA ASN A 84 -10.94 -14.27 -6.64
C ASN A 84 -11.54 -15.08 -7.80
N GLY A 85 -10.80 -15.12 -8.90
CA GLY A 85 -11.21 -15.81 -10.13
C GLY A 85 -12.18 -15.02 -11.02
N GLN A 86 -12.55 -13.78 -10.64
CA GLN A 86 -13.48 -12.93 -11.38
C GLN A 86 -12.76 -11.93 -12.30
N PRO A 87 -13.31 -11.60 -13.47
CA PRO A 87 -12.77 -10.62 -14.41
C PRO A 87 -13.29 -9.21 -14.10
N MET A 88 -13.04 -8.71 -12.89
CA MET A 88 -13.69 -7.54 -12.30
C MET A 88 -13.53 -6.26 -13.13
N ASP A 89 -12.38 -6.03 -13.76
CA ASP A 89 -12.10 -4.90 -14.64
C ASP A 89 -13.03 -4.91 -15.87
N LYS A 90 -13.25 -6.11 -16.45
CA LYS A 90 -14.11 -6.30 -17.62
C LYS A 90 -15.59 -6.10 -17.28
N ASP A 91 -16.04 -6.73 -16.19
CA ASP A 91 -17.46 -6.70 -15.80
C ASP A 91 -17.87 -5.29 -15.38
N LEU A 92 -17.04 -4.59 -14.57
CA LEU A 92 -17.28 -3.17 -14.26
C LEU A 92 -17.16 -2.27 -15.48
N GLY A 93 -16.19 -2.54 -16.37
CA GLY A 93 -16.05 -1.79 -17.62
C GLY A 93 -17.30 -1.90 -18.50
N ALA A 94 -17.88 -3.10 -18.62
CA ALA A 94 -19.14 -3.31 -19.33
C ALA A 94 -20.33 -2.61 -18.64
N MET A 95 -20.41 -2.65 -17.31
CA MET A 95 -21.47 -2.02 -16.54
C MET A 95 -21.42 -0.49 -16.63
N LEU A 96 -20.23 0.10 -16.57
CA LEU A 96 -20.01 1.55 -16.60
C LEU A 96 -19.76 2.11 -17.99
N GLN A 97 -19.74 1.27 -19.05
CA GLN A 97 -19.50 1.61 -20.45
C GLN A 97 -18.18 2.37 -20.69
N ARG A 98 -17.14 2.07 -19.91
CA ARG A 98 -15.79 2.65 -20.03
C ARG A 98 -14.74 1.74 -19.40
N GLU A 99 -13.46 1.99 -19.71
CA GLU A 99 -12.35 1.25 -19.12
C GLU A 99 -12.26 1.52 -17.61
N VAL A 100 -12.02 0.46 -16.84
CA VAL A 100 -11.74 0.51 -15.41
C VAL A 100 -10.35 -0.05 -15.16
N ARG A 101 -9.52 0.69 -14.43
CA ARG A 101 -8.18 0.25 -14.03
C ARG A 101 -8.19 -0.25 -12.60
N ILE A 102 -7.57 -1.40 -12.39
CA ILE A 102 -7.47 -2.02 -11.05
C ILE A 102 -6.01 -2.19 -10.69
N ALA A 103 -5.66 -1.84 -9.46
CA ALA A 103 -4.34 -2.10 -8.89
C ALA A 103 -4.46 -2.64 -7.45
N ASN A 104 -3.36 -3.18 -6.94
CA ASN A 104 -3.26 -3.51 -5.53
C ASN A 104 -3.31 -2.23 -4.67
N ASP A 105 -3.88 -2.32 -3.45
CA ASP A 105 -4.05 -1.21 -2.52
C ASP A 105 -2.71 -0.54 -2.12
N ALA A 106 -1.64 -1.32 -1.89
CA ALA A 106 -0.32 -0.78 -1.60
C ALA A 106 0.33 -0.10 -2.83
N ASN A 107 0.04 -0.58 -4.05
CA ASN A 107 0.44 0.11 -5.27
C ASN A 107 -0.31 1.43 -5.46
N CYS A 108 -1.60 1.48 -5.12
CA CYS A 108 -2.35 2.72 -5.09
C CYS A 108 -1.77 3.70 -4.05
N PHE A 109 -1.40 3.20 -2.85
CA PHE A 109 -0.70 4.01 -1.86
C PHE A 109 0.58 4.63 -2.43
N ALA A 110 1.46 3.81 -3.02
CA ALA A 110 2.72 4.29 -3.60
C ALA A 110 2.50 5.33 -4.72
N LEU A 111 1.47 5.13 -5.55
CA LEU A 111 1.13 6.06 -6.62
C LEU A 111 0.62 7.40 -6.07
N SER A 112 -0.26 7.39 -5.07
CA SER A 112 -0.71 8.61 -4.40
C SER A 112 0.46 9.42 -3.86
N GLU A 113 1.34 8.75 -3.12
CA GLU A 113 2.50 9.40 -2.53
C GLU A 113 3.50 9.91 -3.59
N ALA A 114 3.58 9.26 -4.75
CA ALA A 114 4.42 9.71 -5.88
C ALA A 114 3.84 10.92 -6.61
N VAL A 115 2.50 11.02 -6.73
CA VAL A 115 1.86 12.09 -7.51
C VAL A 115 1.77 13.39 -6.72
N ASP A 116 1.19 13.35 -5.52
CA ASP A 116 0.90 14.55 -4.72
C ASP A 116 1.19 14.40 -3.22
N GLY A 117 1.87 13.31 -2.82
CA GLY A 117 2.21 12.99 -1.44
C GLY A 117 3.66 13.26 -1.05
N GLY A 118 4.19 12.45 -0.14
CA GLY A 118 5.55 12.56 0.41
C GLY A 118 6.67 12.31 -0.61
N GLY A 119 6.35 11.65 -1.72
CA GLY A 119 7.25 11.37 -2.83
C GLY A 119 7.05 12.27 -4.05
N ALA A 120 6.25 13.34 -3.95
CA ALA A 120 5.99 14.23 -5.07
C ALA A 120 7.28 14.80 -5.67
N GLY A 121 7.37 14.78 -7.02
CA GLY A 121 8.55 15.24 -7.75
C GLY A 121 9.69 14.24 -7.83
N LYS A 122 9.54 13.02 -7.30
CA LYS A 122 10.50 11.92 -7.37
C LYS A 122 10.16 10.96 -8.51
N ALA A 123 11.18 10.45 -9.19
CA ALA A 123 10.98 9.52 -10.31
C ALA A 123 10.65 8.10 -9.85
N VAL A 124 11.34 7.62 -8.81
CA VAL A 124 11.16 6.28 -8.23
C VAL A 124 10.75 6.40 -6.77
N VAL A 125 9.52 6.02 -6.47
CA VAL A 125 8.94 6.05 -5.12
C VAL A 125 8.65 4.63 -4.66
N PHE A 126 9.21 4.24 -3.53
CA PHE A 126 8.85 3.02 -2.84
C PHE A 126 7.91 3.34 -1.68
N GLY A 127 6.65 2.99 -1.83
CA GLY A 127 5.62 3.13 -0.79
C GLY A 127 5.59 1.90 0.10
N VAL A 128 5.65 2.10 1.40
CA VAL A 128 5.67 1.03 2.41
C VAL A 128 4.52 1.24 3.39
N ILE A 129 3.69 0.23 3.57
CA ILE A 129 2.59 0.25 4.54
C ILE A 129 2.95 -0.66 5.71
N LEU A 130 3.18 -0.07 6.88
CA LEU A 130 3.44 -0.76 8.14
C LEU A 130 2.19 -0.68 9.03
N GLY A 131 1.36 -1.68 8.94
CA GLY A 131 0.10 -1.82 9.69
C GLY A 131 0.05 -3.12 10.48
N THR A 132 -1.09 -3.81 10.46
CA THR A 132 -1.24 -5.20 10.95
C THR A 132 -0.27 -6.12 10.21
N GLY A 133 -0.17 -5.95 8.88
CA GLY A 133 0.83 -6.58 8.02
C GLY A 133 1.86 -5.56 7.51
N CYS A 134 2.61 -5.96 6.46
CA CYS A 134 3.62 -5.15 5.81
C CYS A 134 3.45 -5.22 4.30
N GLY A 135 2.76 -4.23 3.75
CA GLY A 135 2.60 -4.07 2.30
C GLY A 135 3.65 -3.17 1.68
N GLY A 136 3.73 -3.19 0.36
CA GLY A 136 4.54 -2.24 -0.39
C GLY A 136 4.08 -2.09 -1.84
N GLY A 137 4.41 -0.95 -2.42
CA GLY A 137 4.14 -0.64 -3.81
C GLY A 137 5.27 0.19 -4.41
N ILE A 138 5.40 0.11 -5.71
CA ILE A 138 6.44 0.83 -6.44
C ILE A 138 5.77 1.72 -7.49
N ALA A 139 6.11 3.02 -7.47
CA ALA A 139 5.72 3.95 -8.52
C ALA A 139 6.97 4.48 -9.23
N ILE A 140 6.99 4.38 -10.55
CA ILE A 140 8.08 4.87 -11.40
C ILE A 140 7.49 5.86 -12.40
N HIS A 141 8.01 7.08 -12.40
CA HIS A 141 7.51 8.18 -13.23
C HIS A 141 5.97 8.34 -13.14
N HIS A 142 5.46 8.38 -11.91
CA HIS A 142 4.04 8.53 -11.58
C HIS A 142 3.15 7.42 -12.17
N LYS A 143 3.71 6.20 -12.34
CA LYS A 143 2.97 5.01 -12.77
C LYS A 143 3.28 3.84 -11.85
N VAL A 144 2.26 3.06 -11.55
CA VAL A 144 2.44 1.81 -10.77
C VAL A 144 3.34 0.85 -11.53
N HIS A 145 4.36 0.33 -10.85
CA HIS A 145 5.17 -0.78 -11.33
C HIS A 145 4.69 -2.10 -10.71
N GLY A 146 3.67 -2.71 -11.32
CA GLY A 146 3.14 -3.99 -10.86
C GLY A 146 4.02 -5.19 -11.18
N GLY A 147 4.97 -5.06 -12.12
CA GLY A 147 5.83 -6.14 -12.59
C GLY A 147 5.13 -7.17 -13.48
N GLY A 148 5.91 -8.06 -14.08
CA GLY A 148 5.40 -9.09 -15.01
C GLY A 148 4.46 -10.12 -14.38
N ASN A 149 4.60 -10.36 -13.08
CA ASN A 149 3.76 -11.29 -12.31
C ASN A 149 2.62 -10.60 -11.53
N GLY A 150 2.56 -9.26 -11.57
CA GLY A 150 1.62 -8.46 -10.79
C GLY A 150 1.91 -8.43 -9.29
N ILE A 151 3.15 -8.70 -8.87
CA ILE A 151 3.57 -8.76 -7.46
C ILE A 151 4.68 -7.75 -7.14
N GLY A 152 4.85 -6.71 -7.97
CA GLY A 152 5.79 -5.64 -7.70
C GLY A 152 5.47 -4.94 -6.39
N GLY A 153 6.42 -4.92 -5.46
CA GLY A 153 6.23 -4.35 -4.14
C GLY A 153 5.88 -5.35 -3.02
N GLU A 154 5.72 -6.65 -3.30
CA GLU A 154 5.48 -7.71 -2.30
C GLU A 154 6.73 -8.03 -1.44
N TRP A 155 7.43 -6.99 -1.02
CA TRP A 155 8.69 -7.07 -0.28
C TRP A 155 8.55 -7.70 1.10
N GLY A 156 7.36 -7.56 1.71
CA GLY A 156 7.04 -8.10 3.03
C GLY A 156 7.11 -9.62 3.12
N HIS A 157 7.00 -10.33 1.98
CA HIS A 157 7.08 -11.79 1.90
C HIS A 157 8.45 -12.32 1.49
N ASN A 158 9.47 -11.46 1.37
CA ASN A 158 10.86 -11.88 1.29
C ASN A 158 11.38 -12.23 2.70
N PRO A 159 12.38 -13.12 2.83
CA PRO A 159 13.01 -13.39 4.12
C PRO A 159 13.71 -12.14 4.66
N LEU A 160 13.71 -11.95 5.97
CA LEU A 160 14.41 -10.84 6.61
C LEU A 160 15.91 -10.89 6.25
N PRO A 161 16.48 -9.82 5.69
CA PRO A 161 17.90 -9.83 5.32
C PRO A 161 18.83 -9.86 6.55
N TRP A 162 20.01 -10.47 6.39
CA TRP A 162 21.06 -10.53 7.43
C TRP A 162 20.52 -10.97 8.80
N MET A 163 19.69 -12.01 8.81
CA MET A 163 19.15 -12.58 10.06
C MET A 163 20.25 -12.99 11.03
N THR A 164 20.01 -12.72 12.30
CA THR A 164 20.80 -13.32 13.38
C THR A 164 20.42 -14.79 13.58
N PRO A 165 21.25 -15.60 14.28
CA PRO A 165 20.88 -16.99 14.59
C PRO A 165 19.54 -17.12 15.33
N GLU A 166 19.20 -16.14 16.20
CA GLU A 166 17.97 -16.11 16.98
C GLU A 166 16.74 -15.77 16.13
N GLU A 167 16.93 -15.06 15.02
CA GLU A 167 15.87 -14.69 14.09
C GLU A 167 15.57 -15.81 13.08
N PHE A 168 16.55 -16.67 12.81
CA PHE A 168 16.42 -17.73 11.82
C PHE A 168 15.43 -18.81 12.28
N ASN A 169 14.46 -19.11 11.43
CA ASN A 169 13.38 -20.07 11.66
C ASN A 169 12.57 -19.79 12.94
N SER A 170 12.44 -18.49 13.28
CA SER A 170 11.77 -18.03 14.51
C SER A 170 10.30 -17.68 14.30
N THR A 171 9.86 -17.48 13.06
CA THR A 171 8.51 -17.04 12.77
C THR A 171 7.90 -17.75 11.55
N GLN A 172 6.59 -17.91 11.55
CA GLN A 172 5.83 -18.43 10.41
C GLN A 172 4.98 -17.33 9.80
N CYS A 173 5.02 -17.17 8.47
CA CYS A 173 4.19 -16.26 7.74
C CYS A 173 2.96 -16.99 7.18
N PHE A 174 1.83 -16.29 7.05
CA PHE A 174 0.62 -16.86 6.43
C PHE A 174 0.82 -17.26 4.96
N CYS A 175 1.84 -16.72 4.28
CA CYS A 175 2.18 -17.11 2.91
C CYS A 175 2.80 -18.52 2.81
N GLY A 176 3.05 -19.19 3.94
CA GLY A 176 3.64 -20.53 4.03
C GLY A 176 5.16 -20.55 4.20
N ASN A 177 5.84 -19.41 4.07
CA ASN A 177 7.28 -19.30 4.29
C ASN A 177 7.59 -18.91 5.74
N ALA A 178 8.80 -19.24 6.20
CA ALA A 178 9.32 -18.74 7.47
C ALA A 178 10.02 -17.38 7.30
N ASP A 179 10.06 -16.64 8.39
CA ASP A 179 10.90 -15.45 8.58
C ASP A 179 10.73 -14.34 7.51
N CYS A 180 9.52 -14.19 6.98
CA CYS A 180 9.20 -13.07 6.11
C CYS A 180 9.37 -11.73 6.84
N ILE A 181 9.85 -10.70 6.13
CA ILE A 181 10.01 -9.32 6.63
C ILE A 181 8.77 -8.87 7.42
N GLU A 182 7.56 -9.13 6.89
CA GLU A 182 6.30 -8.79 7.53
C GLU A 182 6.22 -9.27 8.97
N THR A 183 6.68 -10.48 9.23
CA THR A 183 6.58 -11.06 10.57
C THR A 183 7.46 -10.35 11.61
N PHE A 184 8.41 -9.52 11.19
CA PHE A 184 9.30 -8.78 12.08
C PHE A 184 8.99 -7.27 12.14
N VAL A 185 8.64 -6.65 10.99
CA VAL A 185 8.55 -5.18 10.88
C VAL A 185 7.12 -4.65 10.80
N SER A 186 6.11 -5.52 10.76
CA SER A 186 4.71 -5.09 10.93
C SER A 186 4.42 -4.68 12.37
N GLY A 187 3.32 -3.96 12.59
CA GLY A 187 2.84 -3.64 13.94
C GLY A 187 2.57 -4.89 14.78
N THR A 188 1.99 -5.93 14.14
CA THR A 188 1.79 -7.24 14.79
C THR A 188 3.11 -7.91 15.14
N GLY A 189 4.11 -7.86 14.26
CA GLY A 189 5.45 -8.38 14.49
C GLY A 189 6.16 -7.69 15.65
N PHE A 190 6.07 -6.36 15.70
CA PHE A 190 6.67 -5.56 16.78
C PHE A 190 6.05 -5.89 18.15
N VAL A 191 4.73 -5.94 18.23
CA VAL A 191 4.03 -6.32 19.47
C VAL A 191 4.35 -7.77 19.88
N ARG A 192 4.39 -8.69 18.92
CA ARG A 192 4.74 -10.08 19.19
C ARG A 192 6.16 -10.21 19.75
N ASP A 193 7.15 -9.51 19.17
CA ASP A 193 8.53 -9.51 19.68
C ASP A 193 8.59 -8.97 21.10
N PHE A 194 7.91 -7.88 21.42
CA PHE A 194 7.87 -7.31 22.75
C PHE A 194 7.28 -8.30 23.77
N ARG A 195 6.17 -8.95 23.43
CA ARG A 195 5.52 -9.95 24.29
C ARG A 195 6.39 -11.19 24.50
N ALA A 196 7.10 -11.64 23.47
CA ALA A 196 8.01 -12.78 23.58
C ALA A 196 9.19 -12.53 24.55
N HIS A 197 9.48 -11.25 24.83
CA HIS A 197 10.51 -10.83 25.80
C HIS A 197 9.92 -10.34 27.13
N GLY A 198 8.68 -10.73 27.43
CA GLY A 198 8.05 -10.48 28.74
C GLY A 198 7.34 -9.14 28.90
N GLY A 199 7.23 -8.34 27.81
CA GLY A 199 6.47 -7.09 27.81
C GLY A 199 4.98 -7.31 27.49
N GLU A 200 4.16 -6.31 27.78
CA GLU A 200 2.74 -6.28 27.44
C GLU A 200 2.39 -4.94 26.78
N ALA A 201 1.86 -5.01 25.56
CA ALA A 201 1.34 -3.86 24.82
C ALA A 201 0.31 -4.31 23.79
N ALA A 202 -0.62 -3.42 23.42
CA ALA A 202 -1.61 -3.64 22.38
C ALA A 202 -1.13 -3.13 21.00
N SER A 203 -0.16 -2.20 20.98
CA SER A 203 0.34 -1.58 19.75
C SER A 203 1.79 -1.16 19.84
N GLY A 204 2.43 -0.93 18.69
CA GLY A 204 3.78 -0.38 18.62
C GLY A 204 3.88 1.05 19.22
N ILE A 205 2.82 1.84 19.12
CA ILE A 205 2.76 3.18 19.73
C ILE A 205 2.82 3.06 21.27
N GLU A 206 2.14 2.09 21.83
CA GLU A 206 2.18 1.85 23.27
C GLU A 206 3.56 1.39 23.74
N ILE A 207 4.25 0.55 22.97
CA ILE A 207 5.65 0.14 23.26
C ILE A 207 6.56 1.38 23.32
N VAL A 208 6.43 2.28 22.34
CA VAL A 208 7.21 3.52 22.33
C VAL A 208 6.85 4.43 23.51
N SER A 209 5.59 4.47 23.92
CA SER A 209 5.16 5.20 25.12
C SER A 209 5.78 4.62 26.40
N LEU A 210 5.85 3.28 26.53
CA LEU A 210 6.55 2.62 27.65
C LEU A 210 8.05 2.91 27.63
N MET A 211 8.68 2.90 26.46
CA MET A 211 10.08 3.30 26.29
C MET A 211 10.33 4.73 26.79
N ALA A 212 9.44 5.68 26.43
CA ALA A 212 9.53 7.07 26.92
C ALA A 212 9.36 7.21 28.44
N GLN A 213 8.76 6.22 29.10
CA GLN A 213 8.64 6.11 30.56
C GLN A 213 9.83 5.39 31.21
N GLY A 214 10.83 4.99 30.42
CA GLY A 214 12.05 4.33 30.89
C GLY A 214 11.95 2.82 31.02
N ASP A 215 11.01 2.17 30.36
CA ASP A 215 10.91 0.70 30.34
C ASP A 215 12.05 0.10 29.49
N PRO A 216 13.00 -0.63 30.07
CA PRO A 216 14.17 -1.15 29.37
C PRO A 216 13.79 -2.29 28.40
N ALA A 217 12.70 -3.02 28.63
CA ALA A 217 12.23 -4.06 27.71
C ALA A 217 11.62 -3.42 26.44
N ALA A 218 10.90 -2.31 26.60
CA ALA A 218 10.37 -1.54 25.48
C ALA A 218 11.48 -0.89 24.64
N GLU A 219 12.52 -0.34 25.29
CA GLU A 219 13.70 0.19 24.61
C GLU A 219 14.43 -0.89 23.81
N ALA A 220 14.66 -2.06 24.39
CA ALA A 220 15.28 -3.19 23.70
C ALA A 220 14.41 -3.69 22.53
N ALA A 221 13.09 -3.75 22.68
CA ALA A 221 12.17 -4.14 21.61
C ALA A 221 12.18 -3.14 20.45
N PHE A 222 12.17 -1.83 20.74
CA PHE A 222 12.29 -0.80 19.71
C PHE A 222 13.65 -0.88 18.99
N GLY A 223 14.74 -1.12 19.74
CA GLY A 223 16.07 -1.30 19.15
C GLY A 223 16.12 -2.47 18.15
N ARG A 224 15.51 -3.60 18.48
CA ARG A 224 15.40 -4.76 17.55
C ARG A 224 14.50 -4.44 16.35
N PHE A 225 13.37 -3.79 16.59
CA PHE A 225 12.43 -3.40 15.53
C PHE A 225 13.09 -2.46 14.51
N ILE A 226 13.74 -1.39 14.96
CA ILE A 226 14.32 -0.39 14.07
C ILE A 226 15.53 -0.93 13.28
N ASP A 227 16.33 -1.83 13.87
CA ASP A 227 17.42 -2.51 13.16
C ASP A 227 16.88 -3.44 12.06
N ARG A 228 15.84 -4.24 12.37
CA ARG A 228 15.17 -5.10 11.38
C ARG A 228 14.55 -4.29 10.25
N LEU A 229 13.90 -3.17 10.58
CA LEU A 229 13.35 -2.27 9.57
C LEU A 229 14.44 -1.66 8.69
N ALA A 230 15.57 -1.24 9.28
CA ALA A 230 16.70 -0.72 8.53
C ALA A 230 17.28 -1.78 7.56
N ARG A 231 17.44 -3.03 8.00
CA ARG A 231 17.89 -4.15 7.14
C ARG A 231 16.92 -4.39 5.98
N ALA A 232 15.64 -4.46 6.29
CA ALA A 232 14.60 -4.70 5.29
C ALA A 232 14.52 -3.57 4.24
N LEU A 233 14.58 -2.31 4.68
CA LEU A 233 14.58 -1.16 3.76
C LEU A 233 15.88 -1.07 2.94
N ALA A 234 17.04 -1.32 3.56
CA ALA A 234 18.32 -1.33 2.86
C ALA A 234 18.36 -2.42 1.76
N HIS A 235 17.72 -3.56 1.97
CA HIS A 235 17.57 -4.58 0.92
C HIS A 235 16.83 -4.01 -0.31
N MET A 236 15.77 -3.25 -0.10
CA MET A 236 15.04 -2.60 -1.18
C MET A 236 15.83 -1.46 -1.81
N ILE A 237 16.60 -0.70 -1.03
CA ILE A 237 17.51 0.32 -1.56
C ILE A 237 18.56 -0.34 -2.47
N ASN A 238 19.21 -1.41 -2.02
CA ASN A 238 20.20 -2.14 -2.81
C ASN A 238 19.63 -2.77 -4.10
N ALA A 239 18.31 -3.05 -4.16
CA ALA A 239 17.68 -3.70 -5.30
C ALA A 239 17.00 -2.72 -6.26
N LEU A 240 16.42 -1.63 -5.75
CA LEU A 240 15.57 -0.70 -6.51
C LEU A 240 16.19 0.69 -6.63
N ASP A 241 17.03 1.10 -5.67
CA ASP A 241 17.61 2.44 -5.52
C ASP A 241 16.56 3.57 -5.67
N PRO A 242 15.52 3.60 -4.81
CA PRO A 242 14.45 4.56 -4.96
C PRO A 242 14.90 5.96 -4.55
N ASP A 243 14.35 7.00 -5.20
CA ASP A 243 14.61 8.40 -4.84
C ASP A 243 14.04 8.77 -3.46
N VAL A 244 13.04 8.02 -3.00
CA VAL A 244 12.40 8.20 -1.69
C VAL A 244 11.65 6.93 -1.26
N ILE A 245 11.66 6.66 0.04
CA ILE A 245 10.77 5.68 0.67
C ILE A 245 9.71 6.44 1.47
N VAL A 246 8.43 6.15 1.21
CA VAL A 246 7.32 6.77 1.93
C VAL A 246 6.65 5.73 2.82
N LEU A 247 6.63 5.98 4.14
CA LEU A 247 6.02 5.08 5.10
C LEU A 247 4.56 5.48 5.39
N GLY A 248 3.67 4.51 5.34
CA GLY A 248 2.26 4.59 5.72
C GLY A 248 1.87 3.51 6.72
N GLY A 249 0.59 3.47 7.09
CA GLY A 249 0.07 2.57 8.10
C GLY A 249 0.29 3.07 9.54
N GLY A 250 -0.27 2.35 10.51
CA GLY A 250 -0.26 2.79 11.92
C GLY A 250 1.13 2.96 12.52
N VAL A 251 2.09 2.11 12.14
CA VAL A 251 3.47 2.15 12.63
C VAL A 251 4.22 3.38 12.12
N SER A 252 3.87 3.91 10.95
CA SER A 252 4.48 5.13 10.40
C SER A 252 4.25 6.38 11.26
N ASN A 253 3.36 6.30 12.25
CA ASN A 253 3.12 7.38 13.21
C ASN A 253 4.12 7.41 14.38
N ILE A 254 5.07 6.49 14.43
CA ILE A 254 6.17 6.48 15.39
C ILE A 254 7.27 7.39 14.86
N ASP A 255 7.36 8.63 15.34
CA ASP A 255 8.28 9.63 14.81
C ASP A 255 9.76 9.24 15.00
N LEU A 256 10.09 8.47 16.04
CA LEU A 256 11.43 7.93 16.27
C LEU A 256 11.96 7.08 15.10
N ILE A 257 11.10 6.50 14.28
CA ILE A 257 11.52 5.76 13.08
C ILE A 257 12.33 6.68 12.15
N TYR A 258 11.86 7.90 11.93
CA TYR A 258 12.51 8.88 11.04
C TYR A 258 13.78 9.49 11.64
N GLU A 259 13.94 9.45 12.94
CA GLU A 259 15.13 9.90 13.66
C GLU A 259 16.27 8.86 13.59
N TYR A 260 15.93 7.57 13.74
CA TYR A 260 16.92 6.50 13.85
C TYR A 260 17.34 5.89 12.51
N LEU A 261 16.42 5.75 11.53
CA LEU A 261 16.72 5.11 10.25
C LEU A 261 17.88 5.75 9.48
N PRO A 262 18.02 7.09 9.37
CA PRO A 262 19.11 7.70 8.62
C PRO A 262 20.51 7.28 9.10
N ALA A 263 20.66 7.02 10.40
CA ALA A 263 21.91 6.57 10.97
C ALA A 263 22.18 5.06 10.80
N LEU A 264 21.12 4.26 10.62
CA LEU A 264 21.21 2.81 10.51
C LEU A 264 21.32 2.31 9.06
N LEU A 265 20.64 2.96 8.12
CA LEU A 265 20.59 2.54 6.71
C LEU A 265 21.98 2.40 6.07
N PRO A 266 22.94 3.33 6.25
CA PRO A 266 24.28 3.20 5.67
C PRO A 266 25.02 1.93 6.07
N LYS A 267 24.70 1.35 7.23
CA LYS A 267 25.31 0.10 7.70
C LYS A 267 25.00 -1.10 6.79
N TYR A 268 23.87 -1.06 6.08
CA TYR A 268 23.35 -2.17 5.28
C TYR A 268 23.25 -1.85 3.78
N VAL A 269 23.45 -0.59 3.39
CA VAL A 269 23.47 -0.16 1.99
C VAL A 269 24.87 -0.37 1.42
N LEU A 270 24.95 -0.85 0.19
CA LEU A 270 26.22 -1.08 -0.50
C LEU A 270 27.02 0.24 -0.57
N GLY A 271 28.28 0.19 -0.18
CA GLY A 271 29.15 1.35 -0.15
C GLY A 271 29.14 2.15 1.16
N GLY A 272 28.23 1.85 2.09
CA GLY A 272 28.19 2.50 3.41
C GLY A 272 27.65 3.92 3.41
N GLU A 273 27.00 4.34 2.31
CA GLU A 273 26.34 5.64 2.15
C GLU A 273 24.85 5.42 1.78
N CYS A 274 23.96 6.26 2.27
CA CYS A 274 22.54 6.22 1.93
C CYS A 274 21.98 7.64 1.85
N ALA A 275 21.65 8.08 0.65
CA ALA A 275 21.01 9.38 0.40
C ALA A 275 19.49 9.27 0.25
N THR A 276 18.92 8.04 0.19
CA THR A 276 17.49 7.82 0.06
C THR A 276 16.76 8.26 1.32
N PRO A 277 15.93 9.32 1.27
CA PRO A 277 15.16 9.75 2.41
C PRO A 277 14.02 8.77 2.71
N VAL A 278 13.75 8.57 3.99
CA VAL A 278 12.56 7.87 4.48
C VAL A 278 11.64 8.92 5.08
N VAL A 279 10.43 9.06 4.53
CA VAL A 279 9.49 10.11 4.91
C VAL A 279 8.11 9.54 5.27
N LYS A 280 7.35 10.31 6.05
CA LYS A 280 5.97 9.97 6.41
C LYS A 280 5.03 10.27 5.25
N ASN A 281 3.98 9.46 5.09
CA ASN A 281 2.92 9.70 4.12
C ASN A 281 2.21 11.04 4.37
N ARG A 282 1.71 11.64 3.28
CA ARG A 282 1.03 12.94 3.35
C ARG A 282 -0.48 12.81 3.57
N HIS A 283 -1.13 11.82 2.93
CA HIS A 283 -2.58 11.73 2.89
C HIS A 283 -3.17 10.75 3.91
N GLY A 284 -2.34 10.11 4.73
CA GLY A 284 -2.77 9.19 5.78
C GLY A 284 -3.61 8.03 5.24
N ALA A 285 -4.77 7.80 5.83
CA ALA A 285 -5.68 6.73 5.41
C ALA A 285 -6.32 6.96 4.02
N SER A 286 -6.20 8.14 3.45
CA SER A 286 -6.76 8.46 2.12
C SER A 286 -5.79 8.20 0.97
N SER A 287 -4.52 7.85 1.23
CA SER A 287 -3.54 7.62 0.16
C SER A 287 -3.97 6.51 -0.81
N GLY A 288 -4.54 5.41 -0.32
CA GLY A 288 -4.99 4.31 -1.17
C GLY A 288 -6.07 4.73 -2.17
N VAL A 289 -7.14 5.37 -1.69
CA VAL A 289 -8.26 5.80 -2.54
C VAL A 289 -7.85 6.92 -3.52
N ARG A 290 -6.97 7.84 -3.10
CA ARG A 290 -6.41 8.88 -4.00
C ARG A 290 -5.55 8.24 -5.09
N GLY A 291 -4.68 7.29 -4.72
CA GLY A 291 -3.85 6.57 -5.67
C GLY A 291 -4.64 5.74 -6.68
N ALA A 292 -5.79 5.20 -6.27
CA ALA A 292 -6.71 4.58 -7.21
C ALA A 292 -7.20 5.59 -8.27
N ALA A 293 -7.56 6.83 -7.88
CA ALA A 293 -7.91 7.88 -8.84
C ALA A 293 -6.75 8.19 -9.80
N TRP A 294 -5.52 8.25 -9.31
CA TRP A 294 -4.32 8.52 -10.09
C TRP A 294 -3.85 7.35 -10.98
N LEU A 295 -4.56 6.21 -11.02
CA LEU A 295 -4.33 5.18 -12.05
C LEU A 295 -4.60 5.71 -13.46
N TRP A 296 -5.28 6.84 -13.55
CA TRP A 296 -5.53 7.58 -14.77
C TRP A 296 -4.78 8.90 -14.76
N THR A 297 -4.18 9.24 -15.91
CA THR A 297 -3.64 10.59 -16.12
C THR A 297 -4.80 11.53 -16.52
N PRO A 298 -4.91 12.74 -15.96
CA PRO A 298 -5.94 13.69 -16.38
C PRO A 298 -5.94 13.92 -17.88
N GLY A 299 -7.11 13.74 -18.53
CA GLY A 299 -7.28 13.88 -19.97
C GLY A 299 -7.04 12.60 -20.79
N GLU A 300 -6.68 11.50 -20.17
CA GLU A 300 -6.54 10.21 -20.85
C GLU A 300 -7.90 9.67 -21.30
N ASP A 301 -7.96 9.04 -22.50
CA ASP A 301 -9.19 8.48 -23.06
C ASP A 301 -9.62 7.23 -22.28
N THR A 302 -10.84 7.26 -21.73
CA THR A 302 -11.40 6.16 -20.91
C THR A 302 -12.33 5.24 -21.71
N ARG A 303 -12.53 5.48 -23.03
CA ARG A 303 -13.39 4.62 -23.85
C ARG A 303 -12.87 3.21 -23.93
N LEU A 304 -13.78 2.24 -23.97
CA LEU A 304 -13.41 0.84 -24.19
C LEU A 304 -12.65 0.69 -25.52
N PRO A 305 -11.57 -0.10 -25.58
CA PRO A 305 -10.78 -0.26 -26.80
C PRO A 305 -11.58 -0.68 -28.03
N SER A 306 -12.66 -1.43 -27.83
CA SER A 306 -13.59 -1.84 -28.90
C SER A 306 -14.44 -0.67 -29.45
N LEU A 307 -14.57 0.43 -28.73
CA LEU A 307 -15.31 1.63 -29.14
C LEU A 307 -14.38 2.73 -29.68
N ALA A 308 -13.08 2.62 -29.46
CA ALA A 308 -12.08 3.58 -29.92
C ALA A 308 -11.61 3.34 -31.37
N ALA A 309 -12.01 2.22 -31.99
CA ALA A 309 -11.64 1.83 -33.37
C ALA A 309 -12.69 2.19 -34.44
N GLY A 310 -13.66 3.02 -34.10
CA GLY A 310 -14.71 3.49 -35.00
C GLY A 310 -14.55 4.95 -35.40
#